data_5207d148eefa33f35a51ae0e23af3283
#
_entry.id   5207d148eefa33f35a51ae0e23af3283
#
_cell.length_a   1.000
_cell.length_b   1.000
_cell.length_c   1.000
_cell.angle_alpha   90.00
_cell.angle_beta   90.00
_cell.angle_gamma   90.00
#
_symmetry.space_group_name_H-M   'P 1'
#
loop_
_entity.id
_entity.type
_entity.pdbx_description
1 polymer ?
#
loop_
_entity_poly.entity_id
_entity_poly.type
_entity_poly.pdbx_seq_one_letter_code
_entity_poly.pdbx_strand_id
1 'polypeptide(L)'
;MRLGGRLAGAIEVLADIEARRRPVADALKDWGLAHRFAGSGDRAAIGNIVYDALRMKLSHAWLMDDDSANALGYAVMLRQWGKSAEQLLAEFDGDKFAPEPLAETTLSAFASRALSDAPAHVQGDIPDWVQASLEASFGEDWLRQAQALNQRPTLDLRANTLKANRAKVVKALADAGAEATRLARQGVRIAAGEGPSRLPNVTAELSFQKGWFEVQDEGSQIVADLAGVQEGEQVLDYCAGGGGKTLAMSASMNNKGQVHAFDTDRKRLAPIIERLKRAGTRNVQVHDRAEGLKSYIGKFDRVLVDAPCTGTGTWRRRPDTKWRLTQRNLEERVEQQAQALDQAKTFVRPGGELLYVTCSVLPEENERQVRRFCAENAEFSIRSALDRWTGIFGADAAKPHSADGETITLTPATTDTDGFFFCSMKRNA
;
A
#
# COMPACT_ATOMS: atom_id res chain seq x y z
N MET A 1 7.76 -6.22 28.98
CA MET A 1 9.06 -5.44 28.96
C MET A 1 8.77 -4.01 29.39
N ARG A 2 9.74 -3.32 30.03
CA ARG A 2 9.71 -1.87 30.26
C ARG A 2 9.97 -1.13 28.93
N LEU A 3 9.73 0.18 28.90
CA LEU A 3 9.92 0.99 27.69
C LEU A 3 11.38 0.96 27.19
N GLY A 4 12.36 1.06 28.10
CA GLY A 4 13.78 0.96 27.74
C GLY A 4 14.12 -0.32 26.99
N GLY A 5 13.69 -1.48 27.51
CA GLY A 5 13.92 -2.75 26.83
C GLY A 5 13.17 -2.89 25.48
N ARG A 6 12.00 -2.24 25.29
CA ARG A 6 11.32 -2.20 23.99
C ARG A 6 12.09 -1.34 22.98
N LEU A 7 12.62 -0.20 23.43
CA LEU A 7 13.46 0.67 22.60
C LEU A 7 14.75 -0.03 22.19
N ALA A 8 15.46 -0.68 23.15
CA ALA A 8 16.67 -1.45 22.86
C ALA A 8 16.40 -2.56 21.80
N GLY A 9 15.31 -3.32 21.96
CA GLY A 9 14.92 -4.32 20.96
C GLY A 9 14.63 -3.73 19.59
N ALA A 10 14.03 -2.53 19.52
CA ALA A 10 13.81 -1.85 18.25
C ALA A 10 15.13 -1.38 17.60
N ILE A 11 16.08 -0.89 18.40
CA ILE A 11 17.41 -0.49 17.95
C ILE A 11 18.18 -1.71 17.39
N GLU A 12 18.12 -2.86 18.05
CA GLU A 12 18.72 -4.10 17.54
C GLU A 12 18.14 -4.48 16.15
N VAL A 13 16.81 -4.37 15.99
CA VAL A 13 16.15 -4.67 14.71
C VAL A 13 16.53 -3.65 13.64
N LEU A 14 16.59 -2.36 13.96
CA LEU A 14 17.03 -1.31 13.03
C LEU A 14 18.46 -1.53 12.56
N ALA A 15 19.38 -1.85 13.49
CA ALA A 15 20.77 -2.17 13.17
C ALA A 15 20.89 -3.41 12.27
N ASP A 16 20.09 -4.45 12.51
CA ASP A 16 20.06 -5.65 11.65
C ASP A 16 19.55 -5.34 10.24
N ILE A 17 18.52 -4.52 10.12
CA ILE A 17 17.98 -4.07 8.81
C ILE A 17 19.04 -3.31 8.02
N GLU A 18 19.75 -2.38 8.66
CA GLU A 18 20.78 -1.57 8.00
C GLU A 18 21.96 -2.44 7.56
N ALA A 19 22.49 -3.27 8.46
CA ALA A 19 23.65 -4.12 8.18
C ALA A 19 23.41 -5.16 7.08
N ARG A 20 22.19 -5.71 6.99
CA ARG A 20 21.87 -6.80 6.07
C ARG A 20 20.97 -6.39 4.90
N ARG A 21 20.49 -5.16 4.85
CA ARG A 21 19.55 -4.65 3.83
C ARG A 21 18.34 -5.56 3.62
N ARG A 22 17.82 -6.13 4.68
CA ARG A 22 16.75 -7.14 4.64
C ARG A 22 15.36 -6.53 4.90
N PRO A 23 14.27 -7.25 4.53
CA PRO A 23 12.91 -6.81 4.81
C PRO A 23 12.64 -6.67 6.32
N VAL A 24 11.95 -5.61 6.71
CA VAL A 24 11.60 -5.34 8.11
C VAL A 24 10.79 -6.48 8.76
N ALA A 25 9.87 -7.08 8.00
CA ALA A 25 9.06 -8.18 8.51
C ALA A 25 9.90 -9.41 8.90
N ASP A 26 10.95 -9.71 8.12
CA ASP A 26 11.87 -10.83 8.39
C ASP A 26 12.76 -10.52 9.60
N ALA A 27 13.28 -9.27 9.70
CA ALA A 27 14.08 -8.84 10.85
C ALA A 27 13.28 -8.92 12.16
N LEU A 28 12.05 -8.39 12.17
CA LEU A 28 11.14 -8.45 13.33
C LEU A 28 10.76 -9.90 13.70
N LYS A 29 10.53 -10.75 12.71
CA LYS A 29 10.23 -12.17 12.94
C LYS A 29 11.39 -12.88 13.60
N ASP A 30 12.60 -12.73 13.07
CA ASP A 30 13.80 -13.40 13.58
C ASP A 30 14.16 -12.90 14.98
N TRP A 31 14.06 -11.57 15.20
CA TRP A 31 14.23 -10.98 16.53
C TRP A 31 13.23 -11.61 17.52
N GLY A 32 11.94 -11.69 17.13
CA GLY A 32 10.91 -12.30 17.96
C GLY A 32 11.12 -13.79 18.24
N LEU A 33 11.74 -14.55 17.34
CA LEU A 33 12.11 -15.96 17.56
C LEU A 33 13.28 -16.10 18.54
N ALA A 34 14.26 -15.19 18.47
CA ALA A 34 15.40 -15.15 19.38
C ALA A 34 15.03 -14.66 20.79
N HIS A 35 14.00 -13.78 20.90
CA HIS A 35 13.57 -13.15 22.15
C HIS A 35 12.18 -13.65 22.59
N ARG A 36 12.08 -14.95 22.92
CA ARG A 36 10.80 -15.61 23.24
C ARG A 36 10.10 -15.05 24.47
N PHE A 37 10.81 -14.35 25.35
CA PHE A 37 10.25 -13.68 26.53
C PHE A 37 9.42 -12.44 26.17
N ALA A 38 9.61 -11.86 24.97
CA ALA A 38 8.82 -10.71 24.50
C ALA A 38 7.41 -11.15 24.13
N GLY A 39 6.41 -10.68 24.86
CA GLY A 39 5.00 -10.93 24.61
C GLY A 39 4.50 -10.26 23.34
N SER A 40 3.26 -10.56 22.95
CA SER A 40 2.65 -9.97 21.73
C SER A 40 2.55 -8.44 21.76
N GLY A 41 2.30 -7.85 22.95
CA GLY A 41 2.28 -6.40 23.14
C GLY A 41 3.67 -5.77 23.01
N ASP A 42 4.70 -6.44 23.53
CA ASP A 42 6.09 -5.96 23.40
C ASP A 42 6.54 -5.97 21.95
N ARG A 43 6.28 -7.08 21.23
CA ARG A 43 6.61 -7.21 19.80
C ARG A 43 5.88 -6.18 18.95
N ALA A 44 4.62 -5.86 19.28
CA ALA A 44 3.88 -4.82 18.58
C ALA A 44 4.49 -3.44 18.81
N ALA A 45 4.86 -3.09 20.06
CA ALA A 45 5.50 -1.82 20.39
C ALA A 45 6.86 -1.68 19.70
N ILE A 46 7.70 -2.73 19.73
CA ILE A 46 8.98 -2.79 19.01
C ILE A 46 8.76 -2.59 17.51
N GLY A 47 7.81 -3.31 16.92
CA GLY A 47 7.45 -3.16 15.52
C GLY A 47 7.03 -1.72 15.18
N ASN A 48 6.22 -1.07 16.02
CA ASN A 48 5.81 0.32 15.82
C ASN A 48 7.00 1.27 15.81
N ILE A 49 7.93 1.12 16.76
CA ILE A 49 9.16 1.95 16.80
C ILE A 49 9.96 1.78 15.50
N VAL A 50 10.18 0.53 15.08
CA VAL A 50 10.94 0.22 13.85
C VAL A 50 10.27 0.80 12.61
N TYR A 51 8.95 0.59 12.45
CA TYR A 51 8.22 1.12 11.31
C TYR A 51 8.17 2.64 11.28
N ASP A 52 8.01 3.30 12.44
CA ASP A 52 8.00 4.77 12.54
C ASP A 52 9.38 5.35 12.23
N ALA A 53 10.46 4.73 12.75
CA ALA A 53 11.83 5.11 12.43
C ALA A 53 12.09 5.04 10.91
N LEU A 54 11.66 3.98 10.26
CA LEU A 54 11.84 3.79 8.82
C LEU A 54 10.96 4.73 7.98
N ARG A 55 9.76 5.11 8.44
CA ARG A 55 8.93 6.09 7.73
C ARG A 55 9.60 7.47 7.64
N MET A 56 10.29 7.87 8.71
CA MET A 56 10.87 9.20 8.86
C MET A 56 12.39 9.14 9.05
N LYS A 57 13.07 8.20 8.35
CA LYS A 57 14.50 7.92 8.54
C LYS A 57 15.37 9.15 8.33
N LEU A 58 15.17 9.89 7.22
CA LEU A 58 16.02 11.02 6.88
C LEU A 58 15.73 12.24 7.76
N SER A 59 14.46 12.53 8.01
CA SER A 59 14.09 13.65 8.88
C SER A 59 14.52 13.42 10.33
N HIS A 60 14.48 12.17 10.82
CA HIS A 60 15.03 11.81 12.13
C HIS A 60 16.54 11.98 12.16
N ALA A 61 17.27 11.42 11.19
CA ALA A 61 18.71 11.56 11.09
C ALA A 61 19.15 13.03 11.01
N TRP A 62 18.44 13.85 10.23
CA TRP A 62 18.70 15.30 10.15
C TRP A 62 18.54 15.99 11.50
N LEU A 63 17.43 15.78 12.18
CA LEU A 63 17.17 16.44 13.45
C LEU A 63 18.14 16.00 14.55
N MET A 64 18.53 14.71 14.54
CA MET A 64 19.46 14.15 15.52
C MET A 64 20.92 14.44 15.21
N ASP A 65 21.26 14.91 14.01
CA ASP A 65 22.63 14.95 13.48
C ASP A 65 23.36 13.61 13.58
N ASP A 66 22.60 12.52 13.51
CA ASP A 66 23.05 11.15 13.72
C ASP A 66 22.07 10.18 13.03
N ASP A 67 22.56 9.32 12.16
CA ASP A 67 21.77 8.31 11.44
C ASP A 67 21.83 6.90 12.07
N SER A 68 22.46 6.77 13.24
CA SER A 68 22.57 5.52 13.94
C SER A 68 21.21 4.92 14.34
N ALA A 69 21.11 3.62 14.42
CA ALA A 69 19.90 2.94 14.90
C ALA A 69 19.45 3.46 16.29
N ASN A 70 20.41 3.83 17.16
CA ASN A 70 20.15 4.42 18.46
C ASN A 70 19.44 5.79 18.32
N ALA A 71 20.01 6.70 17.55
CA ALA A 71 19.43 8.02 17.31
C ALA A 71 18.05 7.94 16.66
N LEU A 72 17.86 7.08 15.65
CA LEU A 72 16.55 6.86 15.00
C LEU A 72 15.51 6.32 15.97
N GLY A 73 15.86 5.39 16.84
CA GLY A 73 14.96 4.86 17.86
C GLY A 73 14.52 5.92 18.89
N TYR A 74 15.46 6.72 19.38
CA TYR A 74 15.15 7.84 20.28
C TYR A 74 14.34 8.94 19.58
N ALA A 75 14.60 9.25 18.32
CA ALA A 75 13.83 10.22 17.55
C ALA A 75 12.35 9.85 17.48
N VAL A 76 12.02 8.57 17.36
CA VAL A 76 10.62 8.09 17.44
C VAL A 76 10.01 8.42 18.79
N MET A 77 10.74 8.19 19.90
CA MET A 77 10.24 8.49 21.23
C MET A 77 9.98 9.98 21.41
N LEU A 78 10.94 10.80 21.03
CA LEU A 78 10.89 12.25 21.22
C LEU A 78 9.85 12.91 20.32
N ARG A 79 9.88 12.61 19.02
CA ARG A 79 9.07 13.32 18.02
C ARG A 79 7.68 12.73 17.82
N GLN A 80 7.55 11.39 17.75
CA GLN A 80 6.30 10.75 17.37
C GLN A 80 5.50 10.25 18.58
N TRP A 81 6.19 9.84 19.65
CA TRP A 81 5.52 9.41 20.87
C TRP A 81 5.39 10.53 21.90
N GLY A 82 5.92 11.74 21.60
CA GLY A 82 5.76 12.96 22.40
C GLY A 82 6.43 12.90 23.77
N LYS A 83 7.46 12.08 23.95
CA LYS A 83 8.23 12.00 25.18
C LYS A 83 9.25 13.12 25.23
N SER A 84 9.49 13.72 26.41
CA SER A 84 10.66 14.58 26.59
C SER A 84 11.91 13.77 26.94
N ALA A 85 13.09 14.35 26.75
CA ALA A 85 14.36 13.70 27.12
C ALA A 85 14.39 13.37 28.62
N GLU A 86 13.90 14.28 29.47
CA GLU A 86 13.83 14.09 30.93
C GLU A 86 12.87 12.94 31.28
N GLN A 87 11.72 12.80 30.58
CA GLN A 87 10.80 11.70 30.78
C GLN A 87 11.46 10.37 30.43
N LEU A 88 12.20 10.31 29.34
CA LEU A 88 12.91 9.09 28.94
C LEU A 88 14.00 8.71 29.93
N LEU A 89 14.79 9.68 30.41
CA LEU A 89 15.80 9.44 31.43
C LEU A 89 15.17 8.89 32.72
N ALA A 90 14.07 9.47 33.17
CA ALA A 90 13.34 9.02 34.36
C ALA A 90 12.72 7.61 34.17
N GLU A 91 12.16 7.31 32.99
CA GLU A 91 11.60 5.99 32.70
C GLU A 91 12.67 4.90 32.55
N PHE A 92 13.90 5.27 32.20
CA PHE A 92 15.03 4.35 32.03
C PHE A 92 15.87 4.19 33.29
N ASP A 93 15.68 5.03 34.29
CA ASP A 93 16.42 4.93 35.55
C ASP A 93 16.21 3.54 36.19
N GLY A 94 17.34 2.89 36.49
CA GLY A 94 17.37 1.51 37.02
C GLY A 94 16.87 0.44 36.04
N ASP A 95 16.63 0.74 34.77
CA ASP A 95 16.33 -0.25 33.74
C ASP A 95 17.61 -0.75 33.06
N LYS A 96 18.14 -1.86 33.52
CA LYS A 96 19.36 -2.48 32.98
C LYS A 96 19.26 -2.91 31.50
N PHE A 97 18.08 -2.85 30.91
CA PHE A 97 17.85 -3.19 29.51
C PHE A 97 17.57 -1.93 28.66
N ALA A 98 17.62 -0.74 29.25
CA ALA A 98 17.54 0.50 28.49
C ALA A 98 18.76 0.62 27.55
N PRO A 99 18.58 1.20 26.35
CA PRO A 99 19.70 1.48 25.46
C PRO A 99 20.62 2.55 26.03
N GLU A 100 21.82 2.68 25.48
CA GLU A 100 22.76 3.75 25.82
C GLU A 100 22.10 5.11 25.62
N PRO A 101 22.24 6.05 26.56
CA PRO A 101 21.73 7.40 26.42
C PRO A 101 22.27 8.10 25.17
N LEU A 102 21.49 9.04 24.62
CA LEU A 102 21.97 9.90 23.54
C LEU A 102 23.12 10.79 24.02
N ALA A 103 24.08 11.06 23.13
CA ALA A 103 25.10 12.07 23.38
C ALA A 103 24.48 13.46 23.55
N GLU A 104 25.08 14.31 24.37
CA GLU A 104 24.64 15.69 24.56
C GLU A 104 24.60 16.48 23.24
N THR A 105 25.55 16.20 22.34
CA THR A 105 25.57 16.82 21.00
C THR A 105 24.34 16.47 20.17
N THR A 106 23.89 15.21 20.21
CA THR A 106 22.67 14.73 19.52
C THR A 106 21.41 15.37 20.11
N LEU A 107 21.32 15.47 21.43
CA LEU A 107 20.20 16.16 22.11
C LEU A 107 20.17 17.66 21.78
N SER A 108 21.34 18.31 21.73
CA SER A 108 21.48 19.71 21.36
C SER A 108 21.09 19.96 19.91
N ALA A 109 21.48 19.06 19.01
CA ALA A 109 21.08 19.10 17.60
C ALA A 109 19.55 18.98 17.47
N PHE A 110 18.94 18.00 18.13
CA PHE A 110 17.50 17.81 18.13
C PHE A 110 16.72 19.04 18.65
N ALA A 111 17.25 19.71 19.66
CA ALA A 111 16.63 20.92 20.24
C ALA A 111 16.77 22.17 19.36
N SER A 112 17.80 22.25 18.50
CA SER A 112 18.16 23.45 17.74
C SER A 112 17.87 23.39 16.25
N ARG A 113 17.85 22.20 15.65
CA ARG A 113 17.63 22.03 14.21
C ARG A 113 16.15 22.08 13.85
N ALA A 114 15.83 22.79 12.78
CA ALA A 114 14.49 22.79 12.19
C ALA A 114 14.46 21.93 10.92
N LEU A 115 13.37 21.16 10.73
CA LEU A 115 13.20 20.36 9.53
C LEU A 115 13.04 21.21 8.27
N SER A 116 12.53 22.45 8.41
CA SER A 116 12.44 23.44 7.31
C SER A 116 13.79 23.78 6.68
N ASP A 117 14.89 23.60 7.41
CA ASP A 117 16.24 23.92 6.94
C ASP A 117 16.91 22.71 6.24
N ALA A 118 16.25 21.56 6.26
CA ALA A 118 16.73 20.34 5.62
C ALA A 118 16.55 20.41 4.09
N PRO A 119 17.34 19.67 3.32
CA PRO A 119 17.06 19.44 1.90
C PRO A 119 15.66 18.90 1.67
N ALA A 120 15.03 19.23 0.55
CA ALA A 120 13.63 18.92 0.29
C ALA A 120 13.32 17.41 0.33
N HIS A 121 14.20 16.56 -0.20
CA HIS A 121 14.05 15.10 -0.10
C HIS A 121 14.09 14.58 1.35
N VAL A 122 14.85 15.25 2.23
CA VAL A 122 14.88 14.95 3.67
C VAL A 122 13.56 15.36 4.32
N GLN A 123 13.01 16.54 3.96
CA GLN A 123 11.70 16.98 4.45
C GLN A 123 10.56 16.04 4.02
N GLY A 124 10.70 15.42 2.83
CA GLY A 124 9.78 14.41 2.31
C GLY A 124 10.06 12.99 2.78
N ASP A 125 11.18 12.74 3.48
CA ASP A 125 11.64 11.39 3.84
C ASP A 125 11.66 10.42 2.66
N ILE A 126 12.25 10.84 1.54
CA ILE A 126 12.37 10.05 0.32
C ILE A 126 13.85 9.94 -0.11
N PRO A 127 14.24 8.87 -0.84
CA PRO A 127 15.55 8.85 -1.48
C PRO A 127 15.72 10.04 -2.43
N ASP A 128 16.88 10.70 -2.41
CA ASP A 128 17.17 11.91 -3.19
C ASP A 128 16.83 11.75 -4.69
N TRP A 129 17.24 10.63 -5.28
CA TRP A 129 17.02 10.36 -6.71
C TRP A 129 15.53 10.24 -7.12
N VAL A 130 14.60 10.04 -6.16
CA VAL A 130 13.14 9.93 -6.40
C VAL A 130 12.48 11.30 -6.47
N GLN A 131 13.11 12.35 -5.93
CA GLN A 131 12.53 13.68 -5.86
C GLN A 131 12.03 14.18 -7.21
N ALA A 132 12.88 14.13 -8.24
CA ALA A 132 12.53 14.60 -9.60
C ALA A 132 11.31 13.87 -10.19
N SER A 133 11.14 12.57 -9.90
CA SER A 133 9.97 11.81 -10.34
C SER A 133 8.69 12.25 -9.61
N LEU A 134 8.76 12.55 -8.31
CA LEU A 134 7.61 13.08 -7.57
C LEU A 134 7.24 14.51 -7.98
N GLU A 135 8.23 15.35 -8.26
CA GLU A 135 8.02 16.69 -8.81
C GLU A 135 7.33 16.61 -10.19
N ALA A 136 7.73 15.66 -11.03
CA ALA A 136 7.10 15.44 -12.33
C ALA A 136 5.66 14.91 -12.20
N SER A 137 5.34 14.12 -11.17
CA SER A 137 3.99 13.62 -10.93
C SER A 137 3.06 14.68 -10.33
N PHE A 138 3.54 15.45 -9.36
CA PHE A 138 2.67 16.26 -8.50
C PHE A 138 2.94 17.77 -8.56
N GLY A 139 3.93 18.21 -9.35
CA GLY A 139 4.29 19.63 -9.44
C GLY A 139 4.68 20.19 -8.07
N GLU A 140 4.22 21.39 -7.77
CA GLU A 140 4.50 22.08 -6.49
C GLU A 140 3.99 21.35 -5.25
N ASP A 141 3.03 20.44 -5.39
CA ASP A 141 2.42 19.69 -4.29
C ASP A 141 3.22 18.44 -3.87
N TRP A 142 4.30 18.10 -4.56
CA TRP A 142 5.05 16.85 -4.39
C TRP A 142 5.53 16.62 -2.94
N LEU A 143 5.96 17.67 -2.24
CA LEU A 143 6.44 17.55 -0.87
C LEU A 143 5.32 17.13 0.09
N ARG A 144 4.14 17.74 -0.02
CA ARG A 144 2.94 17.35 0.75
C ARG A 144 2.55 15.90 0.46
N GLN A 145 2.64 15.49 -0.80
CA GLN A 145 2.36 14.11 -1.22
C GLN A 145 3.35 13.12 -0.61
N ALA A 146 4.66 13.43 -0.65
CA ALA A 146 5.71 12.61 -0.04
C ALA A 146 5.51 12.47 1.48
N GLN A 147 5.25 13.59 2.17
CA GLN A 147 5.00 13.58 3.61
C GLN A 147 3.77 12.76 4.00
N ALA A 148 2.71 12.78 3.21
CA ALA A 148 1.52 11.98 3.45
C ALA A 148 1.80 10.46 3.34
N LEU A 149 2.73 10.05 2.49
CA LEU A 149 3.19 8.65 2.37
C LEU A 149 4.00 8.16 3.59
N ASN A 150 4.34 9.04 4.53
CA ASN A 150 5.06 8.70 5.77
C ASN A 150 4.14 8.53 6.98
N GLN A 151 2.84 8.78 6.85
CA GLN A 151 1.88 8.59 7.92
C GLN A 151 1.67 7.10 8.24
N ARG A 152 1.25 6.79 9.48
CA ARG A 152 0.83 5.43 9.82
C ARG A 152 -0.41 5.05 9.00
N PRO A 153 -0.42 3.86 8.37
CA PRO A 153 -1.58 3.41 7.60
C PRO A 153 -2.72 2.98 8.50
N THR A 154 -3.93 3.22 8.05
CA THR A 154 -5.15 2.63 8.60
C THR A 154 -5.25 1.14 8.29
N LEU A 155 -6.11 0.41 9.00
CA LEU A 155 -6.49 -0.95 8.65
C LEU A 155 -7.82 -0.90 7.90
N ASP A 156 -7.75 -1.06 6.59
CA ASP A 156 -8.92 -1.02 5.74
C ASP A 156 -9.40 -2.43 5.36
N LEU A 157 -10.71 -2.59 5.35
CA LEU A 157 -11.41 -3.82 5.08
C LEU A 157 -12.45 -3.57 3.99
N ARG A 158 -12.69 -4.54 3.12
CA ARG A 158 -13.77 -4.52 2.15
C ARG A 158 -14.86 -5.52 2.55
N ALA A 159 -16.07 -5.02 2.81
CA ALA A 159 -17.22 -5.89 3.03
C ALA A 159 -17.49 -6.73 1.78
N ASN A 160 -17.71 -8.02 1.99
CA ASN A 160 -18.03 -8.97 0.92
C ASN A 160 -19.55 -9.06 0.75
N THR A 161 -20.08 -8.39 -0.26
CA THR A 161 -21.50 -8.29 -0.55
C THR A 161 -22.19 -9.65 -0.80
N LEU A 162 -21.43 -10.69 -1.16
CA LEU A 162 -21.93 -12.05 -1.31
C LEU A 162 -22.30 -12.70 0.04
N LYS A 163 -21.80 -12.16 1.18
CA LYS A 163 -21.95 -12.74 2.53
C LYS A 163 -22.52 -11.77 3.57
N ALA A 164 -22.18 -10.48 3.46
CA ALA A 164 -22.59 -9.46 4.41
C ALA A 164 -22.58 -8.07 3.78
N ASN A 165 -23.46 -7.19 4.18
CA ASN A 165 -23.38 -5.78 3.84
C ASN A 165 -22.40 -5.03 4.76
N ARG A 166 -22.00 -3.83 4.36
CA ARG A 166 -21.05 -2.99 5.09
C ARG A 166 -21.48 -2.71 6.53
N ALA A 167 -22.76 -2.37 6.74
CA ALA A 167 -23.28 -2.07 8.08
C ALA A 167 -23.14 -3.25 9.06
N LYS A 168 -23.33 -4.48 8.57
CA LYS A 168 -23.14 -5.70 9.36
C LYS A 168 -21.67 -5.91 9.74
N VAL A 169 -20.73 -5.59 8.84
CA VAL A 169 -19.29 -5.68 9.11
C VAL A 169 -18.88 -4.63 10.14
N VAL A 170 -19.29 -3.37 9.96
CA VAL A 170 -19.02 -2.27 10.92
C VAL A 170 -19.55 -2.66 12.32
N LYS A 171 -20.78 -3.14 12.41
CA LYS A 171 -21.37 -3.59 13.70
C LYS A 171 -20.58 -4.74 14.33
N ALA A 172 -20.10 -5.71 13.52
CA ALA A 172 -19.35 -6.85 14.02
C ALA A 172 -17.95 -6.49 14.54
N LEU A 173 -17.40 -5.35 14.12
CA LEU A 173 -16.09 -4.84 14.50
C LEU A 173 -16.17 -3.52 15.29
N ALA A 174 -17.33 -3.22 15.87
CA ALA A 174 -17.54 -1.95 16.60
C ALA A 174 -16.56 -1.79 17.77
N ASP A 175 -16.26 -2.86 18.51
CA ASP A 175 -15.29 -2.85 19.62
C ASP A 175 -13.84 -2.57 19.15
N ALA A 176 -13.56 -2.79 17.87
CA ALA A 176 -12.31 -2.45 17.24
C ALA A 176 -12.29 -1.01 16.66
N GLY A 177 -13.34 -0.24 16.85
CA GLY A 177 -13.45 1.13 16.31
C GLY A 177 -13.66 1.17 14.80
N ALA A 178 -14.30 0.16 14.22
CA ALA A 178 -14.52 0.10 12.78
C ALA A 178 -15.63 1.07 12.34
N GLU A 179 -15.35 1.86 11.31
CA GLU A 179 -16.25 2.82 10.70
C GLU A 179 -16.35 2.61 9.19
N ALA A 180 -17.40 3.14 8.57
CA ALA A 180 -17.54 3.13 7.11
C ALA A 180 -16.56 4.14 6.49
N THR A 181 -15.85 3.74 5.43
CA THR A 181 -15.00 4.68 4.69
C THR A 181 -15.84 5.67 3.87
N ARG A 182 -15.22 6.78 3.44
CA ARG A 182 -15.89 7.87 2.74
C ARG A 182 -16.11 7.60 1.26
N LEU A 183 -15.17 6.91 0.61
CA LEU A 183 -15.15 6.72 -0.85
C LEU A 183 -15.60 5.32 -1.26
N ALA A 184 -14.91 4.27 -0.84
CA ALA A 184 -15.27 2.92 -1.24
C ALA A 184 -16.61 2.50 -0.67
N ARG A 185 -17.54 2.08 -1.55
CA ARG A 185 -18.92 1.70 -1.18
C ARG A 185 -18.98 0.59 -0.15
N GLN A 186 -18.01 -0.32 -0.17
CA GLN A 186 -17.91 -1.47 0.72
C GLN A 186 -16.77 -1.33 1.73
N GLY A 187 -16.14 -0.16 1.79
CA GLY A 187 -15.00 0.12 2.63
C GLY A 187 -15.38 0.24 4.11
N VAL A 188 -14.59 -0.39 4.96
CA VAL A 188 -14.64 -0.28 6.42
C VAL A 188 -13.22 0.00 6.89
N ARG A 189 -13.06 0.95 7.80
CA ARG A 189 -11.75 1.41 8.28
C ARG A 189 -11.66 1.31 9.78
N ILE A 190 -10.50 0.91 10.26
CA ILE A 190 -10.07 1.01 11.65
C ILE A 190 -8.87 1.98 11.65
N ALA A 191 -8.97 3.04 12.44
CA ALA A 191 -7.95 4.08 12.51
C ALA A 191 -6.59 3.52 12.93
N ALA A 192 -5.51 4.14 12.46
CA ALA A 192 -4.17 3.85 12.96
C ALA A 192 -4.08 4.23 14.45
N GLY A 193 -3.46 3.35 15.24
CA GLY A 193 -3.18 3.68 16.64
C GLY A 193 -1.95 4.59 16.76
N GLU A 194 -1.84 5.30 17.88
CA GLU A 194 -0.70 6.11 18.23
C GLU A 194 0.28 5.38 19.17
N GLY A 195 1.53 5.78 19.15
CA GLY A 195 2.56 5.26 20.05
C GLY A 195 2.66 3.72 20.01
N PRO A 196 2.57 3.04 21.16
CA PRO A 196 2.67 1.58 21.25
C PRO A 196 1.38 0.84 20.88
N SER A 197 0.32 1.55 20.46
CA SER A 197 -1.01 0.98 20.18
C SER A 197 -0.94 -0.10 19.11
N ARG A 198 -1.67 -1.18 19.33
CA ARG A 198 -1.74 -2.33 18.42
C ARG A 198 -3.02 -2.27 17.60
N LEU A 199 -2.91 -2.45 16.28
CA LEU A 199 -4.08 -2.73 15.44
C LEU A 199 -4.71 -4.07 15.83
N PRO A 200 -6.05 -4.19 15.80
CA PRO A 200 -6.73 -5.43 16.12
C PRO A 200 -6.41 -6.54 15.12
N ASN A 201 -6.36 -7.79 15.59
CA ASN A 201 -6.20 -8.94 14.71
C ASN A 201 -7.56 -9.36 14.14
N VAL A 202 -8.05 -8.61 13.18
CA VAL A 202 -9.36 -8.85 12.54
C VAL A 202 -9.46 -10.21 11.83
N THR A 203 -8.34 -10.85 11.49
CA THR A 203 -8.36 -12.17 10.83
C THR A 203 -8.67 -13.32 11.79
N ALA A 204 -8.57 -13.08 13.09
CA ALA A 204 -9.01 -14.02 14.12
C ALA A 204 -10.54 -13.98 14.35
N GLU A 205 -11.22 -12.94 13.88
CA GLU A 205 -12.65 -12.74 14.08
C GLU A 205 -13.49 -13.79 13.33
N LEU A 206 -14.58 -14.23 13.94
CA LEU A 206 -15.54 -15.14 13.31
C LEU A 206 -16.14 -14.56 12.03
N SER A 207 -16.31 -13.25 11.97
CA SER A 207 -16.78 -12.52 10.79
C SER A 207 -15.84 -12.66 9.60
N PHE A 208 -14.51 -12.63 9.82
CA PHE A 208 -13.50 -12.90 8.79
C PHE A 208 -13.54 -14.37 8.33
N GLN A 209 -13.60 -15.30 9.29
CA GLN A 209 -13.66 -16.74 8.99
C GLN A 209 -14.91 -17.11 8.19
N LYS A 210 -16.04 -16.42 8.42
CA LYS A 210 -17.27 -16.55 7.64
C LYS A 210 -17.23 -15.85 6.28
N GLY A 211 -16.15 -15.15 5.95
CA GLY A 211 -15.96 -14.45 4.69
C GLY A 211 -16.78 -13.17 4.55
N TRP A 212 -17.13 -12.49 5.64
CA TRP A 212 -17.90 -11.26 5.60
C TRP A 212 -17.11 -10.08 5.07
N PHE A 213 -15.79 -10.12 5.18
CA PHE A 213 -14.88 -9.08 4.67
C PHE A 213 -13.52 -9.65 4.28
N GLU A 214 -12.78 -8.86 3.50
CA GLU A 214 -11.36 -9.04 3.16
C GLU A 214 -10.55 -7.86 3.69
N VAL A 215 -9.31 -8.11 4.11
CA VAL A 215 -8.35 -7.04 4.39
C VAL A 215 -7.84 -6.50 3.06
N GLN A 216 -8.18 -5.24 2.77
CA GLN A 216 -7.83 -4.58 1.51
C GLN A 216 -7.85 -3.07 1.72
N ASP A 217 -6.74 -2.39 1.37
CA ASP A 217 -6.66 -0.93 1.39
C ASP A 217 -7.79 -0.28 0.58
N GLU A 218 -8.29 0.87 1.03
CA GLU A 218 -9.40 1.55 0.37
C GLU A 218 -9.06 1.96 -1.06
N GLY A 219 -7.82 2.39 -1.35
CA GLY A 219 -7.37 2.69 -2.72
C GLY A 219 -7.44 1.48 -3.63
N SER A 220 -7.06 0.29 -3.14
CA SER A 220 -7.21 -0.97 -3.88
C SER A 220 -8.67 -1.34 -4.13
N GLN A 221 -9.59 -0.99 -3.22
CA GLN A 221 -11.03 -1.17 -3.41
C GLN A 221 -11.56 -0.21 -4.48
N ILE A 222 -11.17 1.06 -4.41
CA ILE A 222 -11.55 2.11 -5.34
C ILE A 222 -11.14 1.75 -6.78
N VAL A 223 -9.90 1.31 -7.01
CA VAL A 223 -9.47 0.92 -8.37
C VAL A 223 -10.22 -0.32 -8.88
N ALA A 224 -10.67 -1.21 -8.00
CA ALA A 224 -11.54 -2.31 -8.37
C ALA A 224 -12.98 -1.85 -8.70
N ASP A 225 -13.51 -0.83 -7.99
CA ASP A 225 -14.80 -0.19 -8.33
C ASP A 225 -14.69 0.58 -9.66
N LEU A 226 -13.56 1.25 -9.90
CA LEU A 226 -13.26 1.91 -11.17
C LEU A 226 -13.12 0.92 -12.36
N ALA A 227 -12.84 -0.36 -12.12
CA ALA A 227 -12.92 -1.36 -13.18
C ALA A 227 -14.32 -1.41 -13.80
N GLY A 228 -15.38 -1.06 -13.04
CA GLY A 228 -16.72 -0.88 -13.54
C GLY A 228 -17.35 -2.13 -14.12
N VAL A 229 -16.95 -3.31 -13.63
CA VAL A 229 -17.45 -4.62 -14.10
C VAL A 229 -18.96 -4.75 -13.93
N GLN A 230 -19.61 -5.39 -14.87
CA GLN A 230 -21.06 -5.60 -14.88
C GLN A 230 -21.41 -7.09 -14.79
N GLU A 231 -22.61 -7.39 -14.26
CA GLU A 231 -23.14 -8.76 -14.28
C GLU A 231 -23.20 -9.31 -15.71
N GLY A 232 -22.70 -10.51 -15.92
CA GLY A 232 -22.69 -11.19 -17.21
C GLY A 232 -21.42 -10.99 -18.04
N GLU A 233 -20.54 -10.04 -17.71
CA GLU A 233 -19.29 -9.81 -18.43
C GLU A 233 -18.29 -10.97 -18.29
N GLN A 234 -17.39 -11.06 -19.27
CA GLN A 234 -16.16 -11.85 -19.25
C GLN A 234 -15.01 -10.92 -18.84
N VAL A 235 -14.39 -11.17 -17.69
CA VAL A 235 -13.36 -10.30 -17.11
C VAL A 235 -12.08 -11.09 -16.90
N LEU A 236 -10.93 -10.51 -17.24
CA LEU A 236 -9.62 -11.06 -16.93
C LEU A 236 -8.89 -10.17 -15.92
N ASP A 237 -8.47 -10.75 -14.79
CA ASP A 237 -7.49 -10.18 -13.86
C ASP A 237 -6.14 -10.79 -14.21
N TYR A 238 -5.31 -10.05 -14.98
CA TYR A 238 -4.11 -10.58 -15.63
C TYR A 238 -2.92 -10.69 -14.68
N CYS A 239 -2.86 -9.90 -13.62
CA CYS A 239 -1.84 -9.93 -12.58
C CYS A 239 -2.50 -10.11 -11.21
N ALA A 240 -3.30 -11.15 -11.05
CA ALA A 240 -4.25 -11.32 -9.96
C ALA A 240 -3.62 -11.43 -8.55
N GLY A 241 -2.36 -11.90 -8.46
CA GLY A 241 -1.70 -12.14 -7.18
C GLY A 241 -2.58 -12.95 -6.23
N GLY A 242 -2.74 -12.52 -5.00
CA GLY A 242 -3.61 -13.19 -4.02
C GLY A 242 -5.12 -12.97 -4.23
N GLY A 243 -5.56 -12.37 -5.36
CA GLY A 243 -6.97 -12.28 -5.76
C GLY A 243 -7.77 -11.16 -5.09
N GLY A 244 -7.13 -10.12 -4.56
CA GLY A 244 -7.85 -9.02 -3.88
C GLY A 244 -8.85 -8.32 -4.80
N LYS A 245 -8.44 -7.92 -6.00
CA LYS A 245 -9.26 -7.30 -7.02
C LYS A 245 -10.19 -8.30 -7.72
N THR A 246 -9.73 -9.53 -7.97
CA THR A 246 -10.57 -10.65 -8.44
C THR A 246 -11.81 -10.84 -7.58
N LEU A 247 -11.63 -10.92 -6.24
CA LEU A 247 -12.73 -11.07 -5.27
C LEU A 247 -13.66 -9.85 -5.26
N ALA A 248 -13.11 -8.64 -5.41
CA ALA A 248 -13.90 -7.42 -5.49
C ALA A 248 -14.79 -7.43 -6.75
N MET A 249 -14.22 -7.71 -7.91
CA MET A 249 -14.95 -7.79 -9.18
C MET A 249 -16.01 -8.89 -9.16
N SER A 250 -15.69 -10.09 -8.69
CA SER A 250 -16.66 -11.17 -8.55
C SER A 250 -17.84 -10.80 -7.66
N ALA A 251 -17.59 -10.12 -6.53
CA ALA A 251 -18.63 -9.65 -5.64
C ALA A 251 -19.52 -8.56 -6.30
N SER A 252 -18.90 -7.62 -7.04
CA SER A 252 -19.63 -6.59 -7.79
C SER A 252 -20.48 -7.18 -8.92
N MET A 253 -20.04 -8.29 -9.53
CA MET A 253 -20.79 -9.05 -10.53
C MET A 253 -21.84 -9.99 -9.93
N ASN A 254 -21.97 -10.04 -8.62
CA ASN A 254 -22.97 -10.87 -7.92
C ASN A 254 -22.88 -12.38 -8.29
N ASN A 255 -21.65 -12.87 -8.52
CA ASN A 255 -21.39 -14.22 -9.06
C ASN A 255 -22.01 -14.51 -10.45
N LYS A 256 -22.32 -13.49 -11.25
CA LYS A 256 -22.85 -13.63 -12.62
C LYS A 256 -21.79 -13.24 -13.63
N GLY A 257 -21.76 -13.91 -14.80
CA GLY A 257 -20.65 -13.79 -15.74
C GLY A 257 -19.44 -14.61 -15.27
N GLN A 258 -18.24 -14.29 -15.77
CA GLN A 258 -17.03 -15.05 -15.46
C GLN A 258 -15.85 -14.12 -15.23
N VAL A 259 -15.11 -14.35 -14.15
CA VAL A 259 -13.81 -13.70 -13.90
C VAL A 259 -12.72 -14.76 -14.08
N HIS A 260 -11.73 -14.46 -14.90
CA HIS A 260 -10.52 -15.27 -15.06
C HIS A 260 -9.40 -14.58 -14.28
N ALA A 261 -8.72 -15.32 -13.41
CA ALA A 261 -7.59 -14.84 -12.63
C ALA A 261 -6.32 -15.53 -13.06
N PHE A 262 -5.31 -14.75 -13.43
CA PHE A 262 -3.99 -15.23 -13.85
C PHE A 262 -2.88 -14.42 -13.20
N ASP A 263 -1.79 -15.07 -12.85
CA ASP A 263 -0.54 -14.43 -12.44
C ASP A 263 0.63 -15.30 -12.92
N THR A 264 1.69 -14.68 -13.41
CA THR A 264 2.92 -15.38 -13.82
C THR A 264 3.66 -16.00 -12.63
N ASP A 265 3.50 -15.40 -11.42
CA ASP A 265 4.04 -15.95 -10.17
C ASP A 265 3.00 -16.82 -9.45
N ARG A 266 3.14 -18.14 -9.61
CA ARG A 266 2.26 -19.11 -8.96
C ARG A 266 2.27 -19.05 -7.44
N LYS A 267 3.37 -18.61 -6.82
CA LYS A 267 3.43 -18.46 -5.36
C LYS A 267 2.57 -17.31 -4.89
N ARG A 268 2.52 -16.21 -5.67
CA ARG A 268 1.62 -15.09 -5.40
C ARG A 268 0.16 -15.47 -5.64
N LEU A 269 -0.13 -16.33 -6.63
CA LEU A 269 -1.47 -16.77 -6.97
C LEU A 269 -2.03 -17.82 -5.99
N ALA A 270 -1.19 -18.68 -5.42
CA ALA A 270 -1.63 -19.82 -4.60
C ALA A 270 -2.64 -19.48 -3.49
N PRO A 271 -2.54 -18.35 -2.75
CA PRO A 271 -3.51 -18.01 -1.71
C PRO A 271 -4.94 -17.73 -2.22
N ILE A 272 -5.13 -17.52 -3.53
CA ILE A 272 -6.44 -17.14 -4.10
C ILE A 272 -7.51 -18.21 -3.84
N ILE A 273 -7.16 -19.48 -3.91
CA ILE A 273 -8.11 -20.61 -3.81
C ILE A 273 -8.85 -20.60 -2.47
N GLU A 274 -8.12 -20.51 -1.36
CA GLU A 274 -8.73 -20.46 -0.03
C GLU A 274 -9.56 -19.19 0.19
N ARG A 275 -9.13 -18.07 -0.39
CA ARG A 275 -9.86 -16.81 -0.34
C ARG A 275 -11.18 -16.87 -1.11
N LEU A 276 -11.19 -17.45 -2.33
CA LEU A 276 -12.39 -17.66 -3.13
C LEU A 276 -13.42 -18.52 -2.37
N LYS A 277 -12.95 -19.62 -1.77
CA LYS A 277 -13.79 -20.52 -0.96
C LYS A 277 -14.40 -19.79 0.25
N ARG A 278 -13.57 -19.06 1.02
CA ARG A 278 -14.04 -18.28 2.17
C ARG A 278 -15.04 -17.21 1.75
N ALA A 279 -14.78 -16.49 0.66
CA ALA A 279 -15.65 -15.43 0.17
C ALA A 279 -16.96 -15.94 -0.45
N GLY A 280 -17.07 -17.22 -0.78
CA GLY A 280 -18.25 -17.77 -1.45
C GLY A 280 -18.35 -17.38 -2.93
N THR A 281 -17.22 -17.12 -3.54
CA THR A 281 -17.10 -16.78 -4.96
C THR A 281 -17.28 -18.03 -5.81
N ARG A 282 -18.11 -17.96 -6.86
CA ARG A 282 -18.47 -19.11 -7.70
C ARG A 282 -18.23 -18.91 -9.19
N ASN A 283 -17.93 -17.67 -9.61
CA ASN A 283 -17.73 -17.29 -11.01
C ASN A 283 -16.27 -16.95 -11.33
N VAL A 284 -15.30 -17.51 -10.58
CA VAL A 284 -13.87 -17.29 -10.83
C VAL A 284 -13.21 -18.57 -11.31
N GLN A 285 -12.52 -18.48 -12.43
CA GLN A 285 -11.62 -19.51 -12.95
C GLN A 285 -10.17 -19.05 -12.77
N VAL A 286 -9.37 -19.85 -12.07
CA VAL A 286 -7.96 -19.55 -11.82
C VAL A 286 -7.11 -20.29 -12.86
N HIS A 287 -6.17 -19.56 -13.50
CA HIS A 287 -5.22 -20.08 -14.47
C HIS A 287 -3.81 -19.98 -13.89
N ASP A 288 -3.16 -21.11 -13.69
CA ASP A 288 -1.78 -21.19 -13.20
C ASP A 288 -0.73 -21.18 -14.33
N ARG A 289 -1.19 -21.13 -15.57
CA ARG A 289 -0.37 -21.10 -16.80
C ARG A 289 -1.03 -20.26 -17.88
N ALA A 290 -0.21 -19.54 -18.65
CA ALA A 290 -0.66 -18.71 -19.77
C ALA A 290 -1.36 -19.51 -20.89
N GLU A 291 -1.01 -20.81 -21.05
CA GLU A 291 -1.65 -21.69 -22.03
C GLU A 291 -3.15 -21.81 -21.81
N GLY A 292 -3.61 -21.75 -20.56
CA GLY A 292 -5.03 -21.79 -20.19
C GLY A 292 -5.83 -20.59 -20.70
N LEU A 293 -5.16 -19.51 -21.06
CA LEU A 293 -5.79 -18.30 -21.59
C LEU A 293 -5.85 -18.24 -23.12
N LYS A 294 -5.14 -19.12 -23.85
CA LYS A 294 -5.04 -19.04 -25.33
C LYS A 294 -6.40 -19.07 -26.04
N SER A 295 -7.37 -19.84 -25.52
CA SER A 295 -8.72 -19.92 -26.09
C SER A 295 -9.58 -18.66 -25.86
N TYR A 296 -9.10 -17.71 -25.04
CA TYR A 296 -9.80 -16.48 -24.67
C TYR A 296 -9.25 -15.23 -25.35
N ILE A 297 -8.33 -15.36 -26.30
CA ILE A 297 -7.80 -14.21 -27.07
C ILE A 297 -8.97 -13.45 -27.72
N GLY A 298 -9.03 -12.14 -27.50
CA GLY A 298 -10.06 -11.23 -28.04
C GLY A 298 -11.48 -11.48 -27.49
N LYS A 299 -11.64 -12.06 -26.30
CA LYS A 299 -12.96 -12.43 -25.77
C LYS A 299 -13.40 -11.68 -24.51
N PHE A 300 -12.50 -10.95 -23.84
CA PHE A 300 -12.85 -10.28 -22.60
C PHE A 300 -13.43 -8.89 -22.83
N ASP A 301 -14.50 -8.61 -22.12
CA ASP A 301 -15.10 -7.27 -22.03
C ASP A 301 -14.14 -6.31 -21.32
N ARG A 302 -13.47 -6.81 -20.26
CA ARG A 302 -12.49 -6.06 -19.47
C ARG A 302 -11.29 -6.92 -19.16
N VAL A 303 -10.11 -6.33 -19.31
CA VAL A 303 -8.84 -6.93 -18.88
C VAL A 303 -8.20 -5.96 -17.90
N LEU A 304 -8.08 -6.38 -16.63
CA LEU A 304 -7.39 -5.63 -15.58
C LEU A 304 -5.94 -6.08 -15.50
N VAL A 305 -5.04 -5.12 -15.56
CA VAL A 305 -3.59 -5.31 -15.33
C VAL A 305 -3.21 -4.54 -14.07
N ASP A 306 -3.28 -5.21 -12.91
CA ASP A 306 -2.71 -4.73 -11.64
C ASP A 306 -1.21 -5.01 -11.65
N ALA A 307 -0.47 -4.17 -12.36
CA ALA A 307 0.87 -4.46 -12.83
C ALA A 307 1.90 -4.59 -11.70
N PRO A 308 2.92 -5.46 -11.86
CA PRO A 308 4.05 -5.47 -10.94
C PRO A 308 4.72 -4.10 -10.95
N CYS A 309 4.91 -3.50 -9.79
CA CYS A 309 5.46 -2.14 -9.66
C CYS A 309 6.38 -2.03 -8.46
N THR A 310 7.02 -0.87 -8.30
CA THR A 310 7.88 -0.57 -7.15
C THR A 310 7.12 -0.49 -5.82
N GLY A 311 5.80 -0.20 -5.87
CA GLY A 311 4.97 -0.09 -4.68
C GLY A 311 5.18 1.20 -3.91
N THR A 312 5.67 2.27 -4.54
CA THR A 312 5.95 3.55 -3.89
C THR A 312 4.73 4.18 -3.22
N GLY A 313 3.53 3.94 -3.75
CA GLY A 313 2.28 4.37 -3.14
C GLY A 313 1.94 3.68 -1.81
N THR A 314 2.64 2.59 -1.47
CA THR A 314 2.41 1.81 -0.24
C THR A 314 3.51 1.99 0.81
N TRP A 315 4.39 2.99 0.68
CA TRP A 315 5.51 3.23 1.59
C TRP A 315 5.08 3.38 3.05
N ARG A 316 3.90 3.96 3.31
CA ARG A 316 3.38 4.06 4.67
C ARG A 316 3.19 2.68 5.34
N ARG A 317 2.93 1.60 4.56
CA ARG A 317 2.81 0.22 5.05
C ARG A 317 4.11 -0.54 5.04
N ARG A 318 4.98 -0.25 4.07
CA ARG A 318 6.25 -0.95 3.84
C ARG A 318 7.41 0.04 3.71
N PRO A 319 7.71 0.82 4.75
CA PRO A 319 8.70 1.90 4.66
C PRO A 319 10.12 1.40 4.35
N ASP A 320 10.45 0.14 4.66
CA ASP A 320 11.72 -0.47 4.30
C ASP A 320 11.92 -0.60 2.79
N THR A 321 10.85 -0.75 2.01
CA THR A 321 10.95 -0.83 0.55
C THR A 321 11.43 0.48 -0.06
N LYS A 322 11.12 1.61 0.57
CA LYS A 322 11.61 2.95 0.19
C LYS A 322 13.14 3.02 0.20
N TRP A 323 13.76 2.49 1.26
CA TRP A 323 15.21 2.55 1.45
C TRP A 323 16.00 1.47 0.71
N ARG A 324 15.29 0.46 0.21
CA ARG A 324 15.87 -0.61 -0.64
C ARG A 324 15.63 -0.39 -2.13
N LEU A 325 14.77 0.58 -2.49
CA LEU A 325 14.49 0.90 -3.87
C LEU A 325 15.72 1.50 -4.56
N THR A 326 16.02 1.01 -5.75
CA THR A 326 17.09 1.52 -6.62
C THR A 326 16.51 1.90 -7.98
N GLN A 327 17.23 2.76 -8.72
CA GLN A 327 16.84 3.11 -10.08
C GLN A 327 16.73 1.87 -10.99
N ARG A 328 17.64 0.92 -10.84
CA ARG A 328 17.58 -0.35 -11.57
C ARG A 328 16.29 -1.14 -11.28
N ASN A 329 15.84 -1.18 -10.01
CA ASN A 329 14.57 -1.83 -9.68
C ASN A 329 13.38 -1.13 -10.36
N LEU A 330 13.40 0.18 -10.46
CA LEU A 330 12.38 0.94 -11.18
C LEU A 330 12.40 0.57 -12.69
N GLU A 331 13.57 0.58 -13.33
CA GLU A 331 13.72 0.22 -14.73
C GLU A 331 13.21 -1.21 -15.02
N GLU A 332 13.59 -2.18 -14.18
CA GLU A 332 13.10 -3.57 -14.29
C GLU A 332 11.57 -3.67 -14.18
N ARG A 333 10.94 -2.86 -13.31
CA ARG A 333 9.46 -2.83 -13.19
C ARG A 333 8.80 -2.20 -14.39
N VAL A 334 9.36 -1.09 -14.90
CA VAL A 334 8.89 -0.42 -16.11
C VAL A 334 8.87 -1.39 -17.30
N GLU A 335 9.94 -2.21 -17.47
CA GLU A 335 9.98 -3.24 -18.51
C GLU A 335 8.92 -4.33 -18.31
N GLN A 336 8.76 -4.84 -17.08
CA GLN A 336 7.75 -5.85 -16.75
C GLN A 336 6.32 -5.34 -17.01
N GLN A 337 6.06 -4.07 -16.72
CA GLN A 337 4.78 -3.42 -16.99
C GLN A 337 4.50 -3.32 -18.49
N ALA A 338 5.51 -2.93 -19.26
CA ALA A 338 5.41 -2.89 -20.72
C ALA A 338 5.04 -4.27 -21.28
N GLN A 339 5.75 -5.30 -20.88
CA GLN A 339 5.48 -6.68 -21.28
C GLN A 339 4.08 -7.15 -20.88
N ALA A 340 3.63 -6.82 -19.64
CA ALA A 340 2.31 -7.18 -19.16
C ALA A 340 1.20 -6.52 -19.99
N LEU A 341 1.32 -5.24 -20.31
CA LEU A 341 0.36 -4.52 -21.16
C LEU A 341 0.31 -5.10 -22.57
N ASP A 342 1.47 -5.36 -23.18
CA ASP A 342 1.56 -5.90 -24.55
C ASP A 342 0.99 -7.31 -24.69
N GLN A 343 1.09 -8.11 -23.64
CA GLN A 343 0.47 -9.44 -23.59
C GLN A 343 -1.02 -9.35 -23.30
N ALA A 344 -1.42 -8.55 -22.30
CA ALA A 344 -2.79 -8.44 -21.85
C ALA A 344 -3.74 -7.85 -22.90
N LYS A 345 -3.26 -6.91 -23.75
CA LYS A 345 -4.06 -6.30 -24.83
C LYS A 345 -4.67 -7.32 -25.79
N THR A 346 -3.99 -8.45 -25.98
CA THR A 346 -4.45 -9.49 -26.92
C THR A 346 -5.76 -10.16 -26.49
N PHE A 347 -6.08 -10.10 -25.22
CA PHE A 347 -7.28 -10.70 -24.63
C PHE A 347 -8.51 -9.78 -24.71
N VAL A 348 -8.31 -8.46 -24.87
CA VAL A 348 -9.40 -7.49 -24.95
C VAL A 348 -10.17 -7.69 -26.26
N ARG A 349 -11.49 -7.84 -26.18
CA ARG A 349 -12.33 -7.92 -27.41
C ARG A 349 -12.42 -6.54 -28.09
N PRO A 350 -12.76 -6.47 -29.40
CA PRO A 350 -13.15 -5.18 -30.01
C PRO A 350 -14.26 -4.52 -29.20
N GLY A 351 -14.12 -3.21 -28.92
CA GLY A 351 -15.02 -2.45 -28.06
C GLY A 351 -14.89 -2.73 -26.55
N GLY A 352 -14.00 -3.63 -26.11
CA GLY A 352 -13.69 -3.89 -24.71
C GLY A 352 -12.71 -2.89 -24.12
N GLU A 353 -12.36 -3.06 -22.84
CA GLU A 353 -11.48 -2.15 -22.10
C GLU A 353 -10.27 -2.87 -21.51
N LEU A 354 -9.08 -2.25 -21.65
CA LEU A 354 -7.86 -2.58 -20.92
C LEU A 354 -7.73 -1.58 -19.77
N LEU A 355 -7.65 -2.10 -18.54
CA LEU A 355 -7.58 -1.31 -17.31
C LEU A 355 -6.17 -1.48 -16.74
N TYR A 356 -5.44 -0.39 -16.62
CA TYR A 356 -4.07 -0.38 -16.09
C TYR A 356 -4.04 0.23 -14.69
N VAL A 357 -3.48 -0.51 -13.74
CA VAL A 357 -3.38 -0.15 -12.33
C VAL A 357 -1.97 -0.42 -11.84
N THR A 358 -1.44 0.46 -11.02
CA THR A 358 -0.25 0.22 -10.20
C THR A 358 -0.50 0.72 -8.77
N CYS A 359 0.25 0.21 -7.80
CA CYS A 359 0.37 0.84 -6.48
C CYS A 359 1.64 1.71 -6.40
N SER A 360 1.99 2.40 -7.49
CA SER A 360 3.08 3.36 -7.59
C SER A 360 2.55 4.78 -7.77
N VAL A 361 3.34 5.76 -7.35
CA VAL A 361 3.11 7.19 -7.58
C VAL A 361 4.13 7.80 -8.54
N LEU A 362 4.98 6.97 -9.17
CA LEU A 362 6.04 7.42 -10.07
C LEU A 362 5.53 7.47 -11.52
N PRO A 363 5.79 8.56 -12.27
CA PRO A 363 5.27 8.74 -13.63
C PRO A 363 5.87 7.73 -14.62
N GLU A 364 7.06 7.19 -14.33
CA GLU A 364 7.72 6.15 -15.13
C GLU A 364 6.88 4.87 -15.21
N GLU A 365 6.22 4.51 -14.11
CA GLU A 365 5.38 3.33 -13.98
C GLU A 365 3.92 3.59 -14.37
N ASN A 366 3.51 4.86 -14.48
CA ASN A 366 2.13 5.32 -14.60
C ASN A 366 1.88 5.96 -15.99
N GLU A 367 1.82 7.28 -16.05
CA GLU A 367 1.43 8.03 -17.26
C GLU A 367 2.37 7.74 -18.44
N ARG A 368 3.69 7.59 -18.20
CA ARG A 368 4.64 7.27 -19.27
C ARG A 368 4.39 5.90 -19.90
N GLN A 369 3.99 4.90 -19.09
CA GLN A 369 3.58 3.58 -19.60
C GLN A 369 2.32 3.66 -20.46
N VAL A 370 1.31 4.40 -19.99
CA VAL A 370 0.05 4.58 -20.73
C VAL A 370 0.32 5.28 -22.07
N ARG A 371 1.12 6.35 -22.08
CA ARG A 371 1.45 7.09 -23.29
C ARG A 371 2.26 6.25 -24.28
N ARG A 372 3.26 5.50 -23.80
CA ARG A 372 4.03 4.55 -24.63
C ARG A 372 3.08 3.54 -25.27
N PHE A 373 2.23 2.89 -24.45
CA PHE A 373 1.32 1.86 -24.92
C PHE A 373 0.36 2.38 -26.00
N CYS A 374 -0.27 3.54 -25.80
CA CYS A 374 -1.18 4.12 -26.76
C CYS A 374 -0.48 4.59 -28.06
N ALA A 375 0.76 5.06 -27.97
CA ALA A 375 1.55 5.43 -29.14
C ALA A 375 1.89 4.21 -30.03
N GLU A 376 2.09 3.06 -29.43
CA GLU A 376 2.41 1.80 -30.11
C GLU A 376 1.16 0.99 -30.54
N ASN A 377 -0.03 1.33 -30.03
CA ASN A 377 -1.27 0.59 -30.23
C ASN A 377 -2.44 1.53 -30.57
N ALA A 378 -2.47 2.00 -31.80
CA ALA A 378 -3.47 2.98 -32.28
C ALA A 378 -4.93 2.50 -32.20
N GLU A 379 -5.16 1.19 -32.04
CA GLU A 379 -6.48 0.61 -31.80
C GLU A 379 -6.99 0.84 -30.36
N PHE A 380 -6.17 1.38 -29.44
CA PHE A 380 -6.58 1.73 -28.09
C PHE A 380 -6.65 3.24 -27.91
N SER A 381 -7.67 3.72 -27.22
CA SER A 381 -7.87 5.14 -26.86
C SER A 381 -8.14 5.28 -25.37
N ILE A 382 -7.48 6.25 -24.73
CA ILE A 382 -7.67 6.53 -23.30
C ILE A 382 -9.11 7.03 -23.07
N ARG A 383 -9.72 6.62 -21.97
CA ARG A 383 -11.00 7.10 -21.47
C ARG A 383 -10.77 7.93 -20.22
N SER A 384 -11.43 9.06 -20.13
CA SER A 384 -11.34 9.95 -18.96
C SER A 384 -11.56 9.17 -17.64
N ALA A 385 -10.50 9.01 -16.87
CA ALA A 385 -10.59 8.38 -15.56
C ALA A 385 -11.28 9.31 -14.56
N LEU A 386 -11.17 10.63 -14.74
CA LEU A 386 -11.83 11.61 -13.89
C LEU A 386 -13.35 11.63 -14.09
N ASP A 387 -13.84 11.48 -15.34
CA ASP A 387 -15.30 11.35 -15.61
C ASP A 387 -15.83 10.05 -15.01
N ARG A 388 -15.07 8.96 -15.14
CA ARG A 388 -15.40 7.66 -14.51
C ARG A 388 -15.46 7.78 -12.99
N TRP A 389 -14.49 8.48 -12.37
CA TRP A 389 -14.48 8.80 -10.95
C TRP A 389 -15.76 9.52 -10.54
N THR A 390 -16.06 10.61 -11.22
CA THR A 390 -17.24 11.45 -10.95
C THR A 390 -18.54 10.65 -11.09
N GLY A 391 -18.63 9.79 -12.10
CA GLY A 391 -19.80 8.91 -12.33
C GLY A 391 -20.01 7.87 -11.25
N ILE A 392 -18.92 7.39 -10.58
CA ILE A 392 -19.00 6.34 -9.55
C ILE A 392 -19.16 6.95 -8.15
N PHE A 393 -18.35 7.96 -7.82
CA PHE A 393 -18.23 8.50 -6.46
C PHE A 393 -18.99 9.82 -6.26
N GLY A 394 -19.42 10.47 -7.35
CA GLY A 394 -20.09 11.77 -7.33
C GLY A 394 -19.13 12.96 -7.48
N ALA A 395 -19.67 14.12 -7.86
CA ALA A 395 -18.89 15.34 -8.09
C ALA A 395 -18.28 15.94 -6.81
N ASP A 396 -18.93 15.70 -5.66
CA ASP A 396 -18.51 16.21 -4.34
C ASP A 396 -17.54 15.30 -3.61
N ALA A 397 -17.21 14.13 -4.19
CA ALA A 397 -16.22 13.21 -3.60
C ALA A 397 -14.83 13.84 -3.60
N ALA A 398 -14.00 13.48 -2.61
CA ALA A 398 -12.59 13.85 -2.60
C ALA A 398 -11.96 13.45 -3.94
N LYS A 399 -11.26 14.40 -4.58
CA LYS A 399 -10.74 14.20 -5.92
C LYS A 399 -9.34 13.60 -5.87
N PRO A 400 -9.06 12.57 -6.68
CA PRO A 400 -7.70 12.09 -6.86
C PRO A 400 -6.85 13.14 -7.57
N HIS A 401 -5.54 12.99 -7.53
CA HIS A 401 -4.65 13.77 -8.39
C HIS A 401 -4.85 13.36 -9.85
N SER A 402 -4.93 14.35 -10.74
CA SER A 402 -5.01 14.15 -12.19
C SER A 402 -4.52 15.41 -12.89
N ALA A 403 -3.57 15.27 -13.79
CA ALA A 403 -3.02 16.39 -14.56
C ALA A 403 -3.85 16.72 -15.81
N ASP A 404 -4.47 15.71 -16.42
CA ASP A 404 -5.13 15.81 -17.72
C ASP A 404 -6.58 15.27 -17.77
N GLY A 405 -7.05 14.72 -16.66
CA GLY A 405 -8.37 14.05 -16.58
C GLY A 405 -8.40 12.64 -17.19
N GLU A 406 -7.39 12.25 -17.94
CA GLU A 406 -7.30 10.95 -18.59
C GLU A 406 -6.87 9.84 -17.62
N THR A 407 -5.99 10.21 -16.71
CA THR A 407 -5.44 9.31 -15.66
C THR A 407 -5.68 9.89 -14.28
N ILE A 408 -5.68 9.04 -13.25
CA ILE A 408 -5.80 9.47 -11.86
C ILE A 408 -4.80 8.74 -10.97
N THR A 409 -4.33 9.45 -9.94
CA THR A 409 -3.48 8.91 -8.87
C THR A 409 -4.12 9.22 -7.51
N LEU A 410 -4.47 8.16 -6.78
CA LEU A 410 -4.90 8.21 -5.40
C LEU A 410 -3.67 8.39 -4.51
N THR A 411 -3.81 9.13 -3.41
CA THR A 411 -2.73 9.28 -2.42
C THR A 411 -3.30 9.52 -1.03
N PRO A 412 -2.52 9.31 0.04
CA PRO A 412 -2.97 9.65 1.38
C PRO A 412 -3.32 11.15 1.52
N ALA A 413 -2.68 12.03 0.75
CA ALA A 413 -2.91 13.47 0.80
C ALA A 413 -4.22 13.91 0.13
N THR A 414 -4.71 13.19 -0.89
CA THR A 414 -5.87 13.59 -1.67
C THR A 414 -7.12 12.78 -1.36
N THR A 415 -6.97 11.47 -1.15
CA THR A 415 -8.07 10.52 -0.99
C THR A 415 -8.02 9.75 0.33
N ASP A 416 -7.04 10.01 1.18
CA ASP A 416 -6.80 9.28 2.45
C ASP A 416 -6.65 7.75 2.28
N THR A 417 -6.08 7.34 1.13
CA THR A 417 -5.83 5.94 0.76
C THR A 417 -4.34 5.68 0.58
N ASP A 418 -3.93 4.44 0.33
CA ASP A 418 -2.60 4.20 -0.25
C ASP A 418 -2.53 4.81 -1.66
N GLY A 419 -1.32 4.99 -2.18
CA GLY A 419 -1.10 5.47 -3.54
C GLY A 419 -1.48 4.39 -4.55
N PHE A 420 -2.40 4.74 -5.46
CA PHE A 420 -2.78 3.90 -6.60
C PHE A 420 -2.98 4.75 -7.84
N PHE A 421 -2.45 4.26 -8.95
CA PHE A 421 -2.70 4.81 -10.28
C PHE A 421 -3.78 4.01 -11.00
N PHE A 422 -4.60 4.68 -11.78
CA PHE A 422 -5.62 4.06 -12.62
C PHE A 422 -5.73 4.75 -13.98
N CYS A 423 -5.80 3.94 -15.03
CA CYS A 423 -6.14 4.34 -16.40
C CYS A 423 -7.05 3.29 -17.06
N SER A 424 -7.98 3.74 -17.88
CA SER A 424 -8.81 2.90 -18.74
C SER A 424 -8.56 3.23 -20.21
N MET A 425 -8.30 2.19 -21.01
CA MET A 425 -8.04 2.27 -22.45
C MET A 425 -9.06 1.39 -23.18
N LYS A 426 -9.86 1.99 -24.06
CA LYS A 426 -10.85 1.26 -24.85
C LYS A 426 -10.27 0.79 -26.17
N ARG A 427 -10.42 -0.48 -26.50
CA ARG A 427 -10.13 -1.03 -27.83
C ARG A 427 -11.20 -0.59 -28.80
N ASN A 428 -10.81 -0.02 -29.94
CA ASN A 428 -11.71 0.34 -31.02
C ASN A 428 -12.47 -0.90 -31.54
N ALA A 429 -13.67 -0.68 -32.08
CA ALA A 429 -14.52 -1.77 -32.57
C ALA A 429 -13.99 -2.37 -33.89
#